data_2c82fe0842fda28420118b8e9e18cfaa
#
_entry.id   2c82fe0842fda28420118b8e9e18cfaa
#
_cell.length_a   1.000
_cell.length_b   1.000
_cell.length_c   1.000
_cell.angle_alpha   90.00
_cell.angle_beta   90.00
_cell.angle_gamma   90.00
#
_symmetry.space_group_name_H-M   'P 1'
#
loop_
_entity.id
_entity.type
_entity.pdbx_description
1 polymer ?
#
loop_
_entity_poly.entity_id
_entity_poly.type
_entity_poly.pdbx_seq_one_letter_code
_entity_poly.pdbx_strand_id
1 'polypeptide(L)'
;ADIIDYASERLDVEFNPNAPVTLADHINFAVQRVRQSVVIETPLSFDVMRLYPHEVAVAKRAVTLTKSRLGVELPPAEVTNIALHLIDGEAEQSNMQATVEATRVLEEVTRIVCEHIGDVDTGSFTYARFAMHVRFLLDRVKAGGEVDEGFGTMLPVMKDAYPEAYACAADILAYFLG
;
A
#
# COMPACT_ATOMS: atom_id res chain seq x y z
N ALA A 1 16.48 -1.22 -14.66
CA ALA A 1 17.78 -1.50 -14.09
C ALA A 1 18.15 -0.42 -13.07
N ASP A 2 18.61 0.76 -13.44
CA ASP A 2 19.22 1.77 -12.52
C ASP A 2 18.32 2.19 -11.33
N ILE A 3 16.96 2.17 -11.48
CA ILE A 3 16.05 2.52 -10.37
C ILE A 3 15.94 1.34 -9.40
N ILE A 4 15.84 0.13 -9.90
CA ILE A 4 15.73 -1.08 -9.07
C ILE A 4 17.06 -1.35 -8.37
N ASP A 5 18.19 -1.20 -9.07
CA ASP A 5 19.53 -1.36 -8.46
C ASP A 5 19.71 -0.37 -7.31
N TYR A 6 19.35 0.90 -7.53
CA TYR A 6 19.36 1.93 -6.48
C TYR A 6 18.40 1.61 -5.33
N ALA A 7 17.21 1.08 -5.65
CA ALA A 7 16.22 0.68 -4.65
C ALA A 7 16.76 -0.47 -3.78
N SER A 8 17.33 -1.52 -4.40
CA SER A 8 17.91 -2.66 -3.69
C SER A 8 19.01 -2.22 -2.71
N GLU A 9 19.92 -1.35 -3.14
CA GLU A 9 20.97 -0.83 -2.27
C GLU A 9 20.43 0.03 -1.13
N ARG A 10 19.39 0.82 -1.39
CA ARG A 10 18.90 1.81 -0.44
C ARG A 10 17.95 1.23 0.60
N LEU A 11 17.16 0.23 0.21
CA LEU A 11 16.17 -0.45 1.04
C LEU A 11 16.73 -1.73 1.68
N ASP A 12 17.92 -2.18 1.25
CA ASP A 12 18.53 -3.44 1.68
C ASP A 12 17.62 -4.65 1.41
N VAL A 13 16.97 -4.65 0.23
CA VAL A 13 16.05 -5.70 -0.20
C VAL A 13 16.41 -6.23 -1.59
N GLU A 14 16.10 -7.48 -1.84
CA GLU A 14 16.12 -8.04 -3.19
C GLU A 14 14.74 -7.91 -3.83
N PHE A 15 14.70 -7.47 -5.07
CA PHE A 15 13.48 -7.39 -5.87
C PHE A 15 13.29 -8.65 -6.70
N ASN A 16 12.02 -9.02 -6.94
CA ASN A 16 11.73 -10.12 -7.86
C ASN A 16 12.24 -9.81 -9.28
N PRO A 17 12.56 -10.84 -10.09
CA PRO A 17 13.12 -10.65 -11.43
C PRO A 17 12.24 -9.84 -12.40
N ASN A 18 10.94 -9.73 -12.14
CA ASN A 18 9.99 -8.99 -12.97
C ASN A 18 9.87 -7.51 -12.56
N ALA A 19 10.29 -7.14 -11.35
CA ALA A 19 10.18 -5.77 -10.84
C ALA A 19 10.76 -4.70 -11.80
N PRO A 20 11.91 -4.90 -12.46
CA PRO A 20 12.42 -3.93 -13.44
C PRO A 20 11.48 -3.72 -14.62
N VAL A 21 10.80 -4.78 -15.08
CA VAL A 21 9.89 -4.73 -16.24
C VAL A 21 8.58 -4.06 -15.84
N THR A 22 7.97 -4.48 -14.73
CA THR A 22 6.69 -3.90 -14.24
C THR A 22 6.83 -2.42 -13.92
N LEU A 23 7.94 -2.02 -13.29
CA LEU A 23 8.22 -0.62 -13.01
C LEU A 23 8.49 0.18 -14.30
N ALA A 24 9.20 -0.40 -15.28
CA ALA A 24 9.45 0.26 -16.56
C ALA A 24 8.15 0.49 -17.34
N ASP A 25 7.25 -0.48 -17.36
CA ASP A 25 5.93 -0.37 -17.98
C ASP A 25 5.09 0.70 -17.28
N HIS A 26 5.09 0.70 -15.94
CA HIS A 26 4.39 1.75 -15.19
C HIS A 26 4.90 3.16 -15.54
N ILE A 27 6.23 3.37 -15.53
CA ILE A 27 6.83 4.66 -15.87
C ILE A 27 6.49 5.05 -17.33
N ASN A 28 6.52 4.10 -18.26
CA ASN A 28 6.14 4.35 -19.65
C ASN A 28 4.68 4.80 -19.76
N PHE A 29 3.75 4.14 -19.10
CA PHE A 29 2.35 4.55 -19.04
C PHE A 29 2.16 5.92 -18.36
N ALA A 30 2.89 6.20 -17.29
CA ALA A 30 2.87 7.50 -16.63
C ALA A 30 3.32 8.63 -17.58
N VAL A 31 4.41 8.41 -18.33
CA VAL A 31 4.90 9.33 -19.34
C VAL A 31 3.86 9.56 -20.45
N GLN A 32 3.20 8.50 -20.92
CA GLN A 32 2.15 8.62 -21.93
C GLN A 32 0.95 9.42 -21.42
N ARG A 33 0.50 9.18 -20.17
CA ARG A 33 -0.57 9.96 -19.53
C ARG A 33 -0.24 11.45 -19.46
N VAL A 34 0.96 11.79 -19.04
CA VAL A 34 1.42 13.19 -18.98
C VAL A 34 1.36 13.82 -20.37
N ARG A 35 1.82 13.14 -21.42
CA ARG A 35 1.77 13.63 -22.80
C ARG A 35 0.35 13.81 -23.32
N GLN A 36 -0.60 13.04 -22.81
CA GLN A 36 -2.03 13.10 -23.15
C GLN A 36 -2.82 14.00 -22.19
N SER A 37 -2.16 14.65 -21.23
CA SER A 37 -2.78 15.50 -20.20
C SER A 37 -3.83 14.78 -19.35
N VAL A 38 -3.64 13.45 -19.15
CA VAL A 38 -4.50 12.64 -18.29
C VAL A 38 -3.94 12.68 -16.87
N VAL A 39 -4.75 13.16 -15.92
CA VAL A 39 -4.41 13.20 -14.49
C VAL A 39 -5.07 12.02 -13.79
N ILE A 40 -4.29 11.28 -12.98
CA ILE A 40 -4.82 10.24 -12.08
C ILE A 40 -4.58 10.71 -10.65
N GLU A 41 -5.63 10.69 -9.85
CA GLU A 41 -5.52 10.88 -8.40
C GLU A 41 -5.24 9.55 -7.71
N THR A 42 -4.33 9.55 -6.74
CA THR A 42 -4.01 8.36 -5.95
C THR A 42 -4.51 8.56 -4.52
N PRO A 43 -5.67 7.97 -4.16
CA PRO A 43 -6.27 8.16 -2.84
C PRO A 43 -5.40 7.69 -1.66
N LEU A 44 -4.45 6.79 -1.93
CA LEU A 44 -3.56 6.17 -0.93
C LEU A 44 -2.32 7.01 -0.59
N SER A 45 -2.17 8.21 -1.18
CA SER A 45 -0.93 8.98 -1.06
C SER A 45 -0.51 9.26 0.38
N PHE A 46 -1.47 9.55 1.26
CA PHE A 46 -1.19 9.85 2.66
C PHE A 46 -0.68 8.61 3.42
N ASP A 47 -1.35 7.48 3.24
CA ASP A 47 -1.03 6.24 3.94
C ASP A 47 0.34 5.70 3.49
N VAL A 48 0.60 5.70 2.19
CA VAL A 48 1.89 5.25 1.63
C VAL A 48 3.04 6.14 2.11
N MET A 49 2.88 7.48 2.09
CA MET A 49 3.92 8.39 2.57
C MET A 49 4.25 8.20 4.05
N ARG A 50 3.27 7.84 4.86
CA ARG A 50 3.43 7.63 6.29
C ARG A 50 4.03 6.27 6.63
N LEU A 51 3.56 5.22 5.97
CA LEU A 51 3.92 3.82 6.28
C LEU A 51 5.21 3.37 5.61
N TYR A 52 5.54 3.94 4.45
CA TYR A 52 6.66 3.54 3.59
C TYR A 52 7.57 4.73 3.22
N PRO A 53 8.10 5.45 4.22
CA PRO A 53 8.89 6.68 3.97
C PRO A 53 10.19 6.39 3.19
N HIS A 54 10.76 5.19 3.31
CA HIS A 54 11.98 4.80 2.61
C HIS A 54 11.72 4.54 1.12
N GLU A 55 10.67 3.79 0.79
CA GLU A 55 10.22 3.49 -0.58
C GLU A 55 9.76 4.78 -1.28
N VAL A 56 9.09 5.67 -0.55
CA VAL A 56 8.72 7.01 -1.03
C VAL A 56 9.96 7.85 -1.35
N ALA A 57 11.02 7.77 -0.54
CA ALA A 57 12.27 8.48 -0.84
C ALA A 57 12.92 7.95 -2.13
N VAL A 58 12.93 6.63 -2.33
CA VAL A 58 13.39 5.99 -3.57
C VAL A 58 12.51 6.39 -4.76
N ALA A 59 11.18 6.39 -4.59
CA ALA A 59 10.23 6.78 -5.63
C ALA A 59 10.41 8.25 -6.06
N LYS A 60 10.68 9.17 -5.14
CA LYS A 60 11.03 10.57 -5.46
C LYS A 60 12.30 10.65 -6.32
N ARG A 61 13.30 9.81 -6.03
CA ARG A 61 14.50 9.72 -6.85
C ARG A 61 14.20 9.18 -8.24
N ALA A 62 13.32 8.16 -8.36
CA ALA A 62 12.87 7.59 -9.63
C ALA A 62 12.17 8.66 -10.50
N VAL A 63 11.28 9.47 -9.93
CA VAL A 63 10.64 10.60 -10.62
C VAL A 63 11.68 11.60 -11.14
N THR A 64 12.68 11.94 -10.31
CA THR A 64 13.77 12.85 -10.71
C THR A 64 14.59 12.27 -11.86
N LEU A 65 14.91 10.98 -11.82
CA LEU A 65 15.63 10.27 -12.89
C LEU A 65 14.83 10.24 -14.18
N THR A 66 13.52 10.00 -14.10
CA THR A 66 12.61 10.04 -15.25
C THR A 66 12.63 11.43 -15.91
N LYS A 67 12.53 12.51 -15.11
CA LYS A 67 12.63 13.89 -15.63
C LYS A 67 13.96 14.12 -16.32
N SER A 68 15.07 13.71 -15.72
CA SER A 68 16.41 13.94 -16.28
C SER A 68 16.68 13.16 -17.57
N ARG A 69 16.14 11.94 -17.70
CA ARG A 69 16.39 11.05 -18.84
C ARG A 69 15.40 11.18 -19.97
N LEU A 70 14.13 11.41 -19.65
CA LEU A 70 13.04 11.43 -20.63
C LEU A 70 12.47 12.84 -20.88
N GLY A 71 12.94 13.86 -20.13
CA GLY A 71 12.49 15.23 -20.24
C GLY A 71 11.01 15.42 -19.83
N VAL A 72 10.42 14.46 -19.12
CA VAL A 72 9.01 14.48 -18.72
C VAL A 72 8.92 14.63 -17.20
N GLU A 73 8.17 15.64 -16.76
CA GLU A 73 7.85 15.84 -15.34
C GLU A 73 6.61 15.05 -14.97
N LEU A 74 6.80 14.02 -14.14
CA LEU A 74 5.70 13.22 -13.64
C LEU A 74 4.98 13.96 -12.52
N PRO A 75 3.62 13.85 -12.43
CA PRO A 75 2.84 14.47 -11.36
C PRO A 75 3.20 13.88 -9.98
N PRO A 76 2.96 14.62 -8.87
CA PRO A 76 3.27 14.16 -7.51
C PRO A 76 2.63 12.82 -7.14
N ALA A 77 1.46 12.51 -7.68
CA ALA A 77 0.78 11.22 -7.47
C ALA A 77 1.61 10.02 -7.94
N GLU A 78 2.48 10.20 -8.94
CA GLU A 78 3.33 9.10 -9.43
C GLU A 78 4.43 8.70 -8.44
N VAL A 79 4.78 9.56 -7.48
CA VAL A 79 5.65 9.15 -6.36
C VAL A 79 5.01 8.01 -5.56
N THR A 80 3.71 8.14 -5.25
CA THR A 80 2.97 7.09 -4.53
C THR A 80 2.85 5.82 -5.37
N ASN A 81 2.51 5.97 -6.65
CA ASN A 81 2.36 4.82 -7.54
C ASN A 81 3.67 4.05 -7.72
N ILE A 82 4.79 4.75 -7.89
CA ILE A 82 6.12 4.12 -7.97
C ILE A 82 6.50 3.45 -6.65
N ALA A 83 6.22 4.10 -5.50
CA ALA A 83 6.46 3.49 -4.19
C ALA A 83 5.67 2.18 -4.02
N LEU A 84 4.40 2.14 -4.44
CA LEU A 84 3.59 0.92 -4.43
C LEU A 84 4.19 -0.19 -5.32
N HIS A 85 4.72 0.15 -6.50
CA HIS A 85 5.41 -0.84 -7.35
C HIS A 85 6.70 -1.37 -6.72
N LEU A 86 7.42 -0.57 -5.94
CA LEU A 86 8.58 -1.04 -5.19
C LEU A 86 8.14 -2.01 -4.09
N ILE A 87 7.15 -1.64 -3.27
CA ILE A 87 6.58 -2.47 -2.20
C ILE A 87 6.09 -3.82 -2.75
N ASP A 88 5.35 -3.81 -3.86
CA ASP A 88 4.87 -5.04 -4.50
C ASP A 88 6.04 -5.90 -5.03
N GLY A 89 7.09 -5.27 -5.55
CA GLY A 89 8.29 -5.96 -6.02
C GLY A 89 9.07 -6.64 -4.89
N GLU A 90 9.08 -6.08 -3.68
CA GLU A 90 9.67 -6.68 -2.48
C GLU A 90 8.81 -7.86 -1.97
N ALA A 91 7.50 -7.69 -1.97
CA ALA A 91 6.55 -8.68 -1.43
C ALA A 91 6.54 -10.01 -2.22
N GLU A 92 6.86 -10.00 -3.51
CA GLU A 92 6.90 -11.23 -4.32
C GLU A 92 8.05 -12.18 -3.94
N GLN A 93 9.06 -11.72 -3.21
CA GLN A 93 10.07 -12.61 -2.61
C GLN A 93 9.56 -13.33 -1.37
N SER A 94 8.54 -12.82 -0.71
CA SER A 94 7.96 -13.48 0.43
C SER A 94 7.09 -14.66 -0.06
N ASN A 95 7.72 -15.82 -0.11
CA ASN A 95 7.17 -17.18 0.03
C ASN A 95 5.66 -17.31 -0.25
N MET A 96 5.26 -18.19 -1.17
CA MET A 96 3.85 -18.60 -1.43
C MET A 96 3.04 -18.73 -0.10
N GLN A 97 3.70 -19.08 0.96
CA GLN A 97 3.14 -19.19 2.32
C GLN A 97 2.66 -17.84 2.87
N ALA A 98 3.39 -16.74 2.64
CA ALA A 98 2.96 -15.40 3.06
C ALA A 98 1.78 -14.88 2.24
N THR A 99 1.72 -15.22 0.95
CA THR A 99 0.57 -14.90 0.09
C THR A 99 -0.67 -15.65 0.54
N VAL A 100 -0.55 -16.96 0.83
CA VAL A 100 -1.66 -17.77 1.35
C VAL A 100 -2.14 -17.23 2.69
N GLU A 101 -1.23 -16.87 3.58
CA GLU A 101 -1.56 -16.28 4.89
C GLU A 101 -2.28 -14.93 4.73
N ALA A 102 -1.77 -14.03 3.90
CA ALA A 102 -2.39 -12.74 3.64
C ALA A 102 -3.81 -12.90 3.06
N THR A 103 -4.00 -13.87 2.17
CA THR A 103 -5.32 -14.20 1.61
C THR A 103 -6.27 -14.68 2.71
N ARG A 104 -5.83 -15.60 3.58
CA ARG A 104 -6.64 -16.10 4.71
C ARG A 104 -7.02 -14.98 5.68
N VAL A 105 -6.08 -14.11 6.01
CA VAL A 105 -6.33 -12.94 6.87
C VAL A 105 -7.37 -12.02 6.22
N LEU A 106 -7.22 -11.73 4.93
CA LEU A 106 -8.16 -10.87 4.22
C LEU A 106 -9.57 -11.49 4.15
N GLU A 107 -9.67 -12.80 3.90
CA GLU A 107 -10.95 -13.53 3.90
C GLU A 107 -11.64 -13.45 5.27
N GLU A 108 -10.89 -13.70 6.35
CA GLU A 108 -11.43 -13.66 7.70
C GLU A 108 -11.83 -12.25 8.14
N VAL A 109 -10.99 -11.26 7.86
CA VAL A 109 -11.33 -9.84 8.14
C VAL A 109 -12.54 -9.40 7.33
N THR A 110 -12.67 -9.83 6.06
CA THR A 110 -13.85 -9.55 5.23
C THR A 110 -15.11 -10.20 5.83
N ARG A 111 -15.00 -11.44 6.33
CA ARG A 111 -16.09 -12.13 7.01
C ARG A 111 -16.57 -11.34 8.23
N ILE A 112 -15.65 -10.90 9.09
CA ILE A 112 -15.97 -10.06 10.26
C ILE A 112 -16.70 -8.79 9.83
N VAL A 113 -16.19 -8.11 8.80
CA VAL A 113 -16.83 -6.89 8.26
C VAL A 113 -18.25 -7.18 7.77
N CYS A 114 -18.47 -8.27 7.02
CA CYS A 114 -19.79 -8.65 6.54
C CYS A 114 -20.77 -8.95 7.68
N GLU A 115 -20.30 -9.49 8.80
CA GLU A 115 -21.14 -9.76 9.97
C GLU A 115 -21.64 -8.48 10.65
N HIS A 116 -20.88 -7.38 10.59
CA HIS A 116 -21.24 -6.10 11.20
C HIS A 116 -22.03 -5.19 10.28
N ILE A 117 -21.66 -5.11 8.98
CA ILE A 117 -22.22 -4.12 8.06
C ILE A 117 -22.98 -4.72 6.86
N GLY A 118 -23.06 -6.06 6.79
CA GLY A 118 -23.71 -6.77 5.69
C GLY A 118 -22.78 -7.02 4.49
N ASP A 119 -23.39 -7.43 3.37
CA ASP A 119 -22.64 -7.83 2.17
C ASP A 119 -21.76 -6.72 1.61
N VAL A 120 -20.51 -7.07 1.32
CA VAL A 120 -19.50 -6.17 0.76
C VAL A 120 -19.25 -6.54 -0.69
N ASP A 121 -19.35 -5.56 -1.59
CA ASP A 121 -18.96 -5.73 -2.99
C ASP A 121 -17.42 -5.80 -3.11
N THR A 122 -16.90 -7.03 -3.19
CA THR A 122 -15.47 -7.32 -3.32
C THR A 122 -14.86 -6.87 -4.64
N GLY A 123 -15.68 -6.55 -5.65
CA GLY A 123 -15.25 -5.97 -6.93
C GLY A 123 -15.12 -4.44 -6.89
N SER A 124 -15.54 -3.79 -5.80
CA SER A 124 -15.53 -2.34 -5.69
C SER A 124 -14.14 -1.76 -5.43
N PHE A 125 -13.94 -0.52 -5.89
CA PHE A 125 -12.72 0.25 -5.56
C PHE A 125 -12.55 0.44 -4.04
N THR A 126 -13.65 0.62 -3.31
CA THR A 126 -13.65 0.77 -1.85
C THR A 126 -13.12 -0.50 -1.17
N TYR A 127 -13.53 -1.67 -1.65
CA TYR A 127 -13.01 -2.94 -1.14
C TYR A 127 -11.54 -3.13 -1.47
N ALA A 128 -11.10 -2.83 -2.68
CA ALA A 128 -9.68 -2.92 -3.05
C ALA A 128 -8.80 -2.06 -2.13
N ARG A 129 -9.26 -0.87 -1.79
CA ARG A 129 -8.58 0.02 -0.82
C ARG A 129 -8.57 -0.58 0.59
N PHE A 130 -9.70 -1.12 1.04
CA PHE A 130 -9.80 -1.80 2.32
C PHE A 130 -8.84 -3.01 2.40
N ALA A 131 -8.83 -3.86 1.38
CA ALA A 131 -7.93 -5.02 1.30
C ALA A 131 -6.45 -4.61 1.42
N MET A 132 -6.08 -3.50 0.79
CA MET A 132 -4.72 -2.95 0.90
C MET A 132 -4.40 -2.48 2.33
N HIS A 133 -5.34 -1.82 3.02
CA HIS A 133 -5.15 -1.45 4.43
C HIS A 133 -4.99 -2.67 5.34
N VAL A 134 -5.75 -3.73 5.10
CA VAL A 134 -5.62 -5.01 5.86
C VAL A 134 -4.25 -5.62 5.63
N ARG A 135 -3.75 -5.63 4.39
CA ARG A 135 -2.41 -6.13 4.07
C ARG A 135 -1.33 -5.32 4.80
N PHE A 136 -1.39 -3.99 4.76
CA PHE A 136 -0.46 -3.13 5.48
C PHE A 136 -0.51 -3.32 6.99
N LEU A 137 -1.70 -3.55 7.55
CA LEU A 137 -1.84 -3.88 8.98
C LEU A 137 -1.13 -5.20 9.30
N LEU A 138 -1.31 -6.23 8.47
CA LEU A 138 -0.66 -7.52 8.64
C LEU A 138 0.86 -7.40 8.61
N ASP A 139 1.42 -6.68 7.64
CA ASP A 139 2.85 -6.47 7.50
C ASP A 139 3.41 -5.72 8.72
N ARG A 140 2.69 -4.72 9.22
CA ARG A 140 3.08 -3.98 10.43
C ARG A 140 3.03 -4.83 11.68
N VAL A 141 2.01 -5.67 11.85
CA VAL A 141 1.91 -6.61 12.97
C VAL A 141 3.08 -7.61 12.94
N LYS A 142 3.42 -8.15 11.77
CA LYS A 142 4.56 -9.07 11.58
C LYS A 142 5.90 -8.40 11.89
N ALA A 143 6.05 -7.13 11.55
CA ALA A 143 7.25 -6.35 11.85
C ALA A 143 7.38 -5.96 13.33
N GLY A 144 6.41 -6.31 14.19
CA GLY A 144 6.40 -5.94 15.61
C GLY A 144 6.21 -4.43 15.84
N GLY A 145 5.62 -3.74 14.85
CA GLY A 145 5.39 -2.29 14.92
C GLY A 145 4.40 -1.91 16.01
N GLU A 146 4.79 -0.97 16.85
CA GLU A 146 3.89 -0.39 17.85
C GLU A 146 2.79 0.45 17.19
N VAL A 147 1.59 0.41 17.77
CA VAL A 147 0.50 1.31 17.39
C VAL A 147 0.81 2.70 17.96
N ASP A 148 0.87 3.70 17.08
CA ASP A 148 1.10 5.09 17.48
C ASP A 148 0.06 5.53 18.52
N GLU A 149 0.51 5.96 19.71
CA GLU A 149 -0.34 6.42 20.82
C GLU A 149 -1.20 7.65 20.46
N GLY A 150 -0.91 8.32 19.33
CA GLY A 150 -1.66 9.50 18.86
C GLY A 150 -3.15 9.26 18.59
N PHE A 151 -3.56 8.00 18.41
CA PHE A 151 -4.97 7.63 18.24
C PHE A 151 -5.75 7.52 19.55
N GLY A 152 -5.10 7.45 20.72
CA GLY A 152 -5.75 7.24 22.01
C GLY A 152 -6.81 8.29 22.35
N THR A 153 -6.62 9.53 21.94
CA THR A 153 -7.59 10.62 22.15
C THR A 153 -8.77 10.60 21.17
N MET A 154 -8.61 10.00 20.01
CA MET A 154 -9.66 9.91 18.99
C MET A 154 -10.56 8.67 19.17
N LEU A 155 -10.07 7.61 19.78
CA LEU A 155 -10.83 6.36 19.95
C LEU A 155 -12.18 6.55 20.67
N PRO A 156 -12.29 7.30 21.78
CA PRO A 156 -13.59 7.53 22.44
C PRO A 156 -14.58 8.27 21.53
N VAL A 157 -14.10 9.29 20.79
CA VAL A 157 -14.92 10.05 19.85
C VAL A 157 -15.43 9.17 18.70
N MET A 158 -14.57 8.30 18.18
CA MET A 158 -14.95 7.37 17.11
C MET A 158 -15.93 6.31 17.61
N LYS A 159 -15.78 5.81 18.83
CA LYS A 159 -16.71 4.86 19.44
C LYS A 159 -18.11 5.43 19.57
N ASP A 160 -18.23 6.71 19.97
CA ASP A 160 -19.52 7.38 20.13
C ASP A 160 -20.15 7.74 18.77
N ALA A 161 -19.33 8.18 17.81
CA ALA A 161 -19.81 8.60 16.49
C ALA A 161 -20.13 7.42 15.55
N TYR A 162 -19.41 6.30 15.68
CA TYR A 162 -19.48 5.14 14.78
C TYR A 162 -19.41 3.82 15.56
N PRO A 163 -20.41 3.52 16.42
CA PRO A 163 -20.35 2.37 17.34
C PRO A 163 -20.23 1.02 16.62
N GLU A 164 -20.91 0.83 15.49
CA GLU A 164 -20.84 -0.42 14.69
C GLU A 164 -19.46 -0.62 14.07
N ALA A 165 -18.89 0.42 13.46
CA ALA A 165 -17.55 0.36 12.90
C ALA A 165 -16.49 0.14 13.99
N TYR A 166 -16.68 0.73 15.17
CA TYR A 166 -15.81 0.50 16.32
C TYR A 166 -15.89 -0.95 16.82
N ALA A 167 -17.07 -1.53 16.92
CA ALA A 167 -17.25 -2.94 17.29
C ALA A 167 -16.60 -3.87 16.27
N CYS A 168 -16.81 -3.63 14.98
CA CYS A 168 -16.16 -4.36 13.89
C CYS A 168 -14.61 -4.29 13.99
N ALA A 169 -14.07 -3.09 14.22
CA ALA A 169 -12.62 -2.92 14.37
C ALA A 169 -12.07 -3.63 15.62
N ALA A 170 -12.84 -3.69 16.72
CA ALA A 170 -12.47 -4.42 17.92
C ALA A 170 -12.41 -5.94 17.69
N ASP A 171 -13.35 -6.50 16.91
CA ASP A 171 -13.35 -7.92 16.56
C ASP A 171 -12.20 -8.26 15.59
N ILE A 172 -11.90 -7.38 14.65
CA ILE A 172 -10.71 -7.51 13.79
C ILE A 172 -9.44 -7.51 14.64
N LEU A 173 -9.33 -6.59 15.60
CA LEU A 173 -8.18 -6.54 16.50
C LEU A 173 -8.05 -7.82 17.34
N ALA A 174 -9.17 -8.33 17.88
CA ALA A 174 -9.19 -9.59 18.62
C ALA A 174 -8.70 -10.77 17.77
N TYR A 175 -9.06 -10.81 16.49
CA TYR A 175 -8.55 -11.81 15.55
C TYR A 175 -7.03 -11.74 15.35
N PHE A 176 -6.44 -10.54 15.31
CA PHE A 176 -4.99 -10.38 15.17
C PHE A 176 -4.20 -10.70 16.45
N LEU A 177 -4.86 -10.65 17.62
CA LEU A 177 -4.22 -10.90 18.92
C LEU A 177 -4.37 -12.35 19.42
N GLY A 178 -5.30 -13.13 18.85
CA GLY A 178 -5.61 -14.52 19.24
C GLY A 178 -4.87 -15.53 18.45
#